data_78cf64d843e8735b65ff21044167b5b4
#
_entry.id   78cf64d843e8735b65ff21044167b5b4
#
_cell.length_a   1.000
_cell.length_b   1.000
_cell.length_c   1.000
_cell.angle_alpha   90.00
_cell.angle_beta   90.00
_cell.angle_gamma   90.00
#
_symmetry.space_group_name_H-M   'P 1'
#
loop_
_entity.id
_entity.type
_entity.pdbx_description
1 polymer ?
#
loop_
_entity_poly.entity_id
_entity_poly.type
_entity_poly.pdbx_seq_one_letter_code
_entity_poly.pdbx_strand_id
1 'polypeptide(L)'
;MARNDIVPRSWAPVGAALLLLVGTTWLFLKLRQEPEESRPPASRAAAREEVIGMSVEGRPLSCYWFGTQGPLWFIKASIHGTEGEGTPLSHRLMDWLEAHPEAWQDRQVVVMPVANPDGLAAGKRFNSRGVDLNRNFPAGNREDKARFGHEALSEPESRALHDFILRAQPGVIVAIHQPLDCVDYDGPEPARALAERLSRTTGLRVEKLGARPGSLGAWFGETLGRPILTLELPRAAVPNPDKVWRDYGPGLVDLVTGEGSGF
;
A
#
# COMPACT_ATOMS: atom_id res chain seq x y z
N MET A 1 66.66 68.81 -34.71
CA MET A 1 66.75 67.46 -35.28
C MET A 1 67.11 66.52 -34.20
N ALA A 2 66.16 65.83 -33.59
CA ALA A 2 66.34 64.83 -32.54
C ALA A 2 65.62 63.57 -32.95
N ARG A 3 66.36 62.47 -33.09
CA ARG A 3 65.81 61.14 -33.34
C ARG A 3 65.43 60.50 -32.01
N ASN A 4 64.19 60.08 -31.89
CA ASN A 4 63.74 59.25 -30.77
C ASN A 4 63.94 57.79 -31.14
N ASP A 5 64.79 57.11 -30.39
CA ASP A 5 64.92 55.65 -30.44
C ASP A 5 63.89 55.01 -29.51
N ILE A 6 62.98 54.23 -30.06
CA ILE A 6 62.00 53.45 -29.32
C ILE A 6 62.57 52.04 -29.11
N VAL A 7 62.79 51.67 -27.86
CA VAL A 7 63.20 50.32 -27.44
C VAL A 7 61.89 49.40 -27.32
N PRO A 8 61.89 48.23 -27.92
CA PRO A 8 60.75 47.35 -27.73
C PRO A 8 60.81 46.62 -26.39
N ARG A 9 59.67 46.68 -25.63
CA ARG A 9 59.48 45.90 -24.39
C ARG A 9 59.23 44.44 -24.75
N SER A 10 60.03 43.53 -24.17
CA SER A 10 59.85 42.09 -24.22
C SER A 10 58.60 41.64 -23.45
N TRP A 11 57.74 40.91 -24.08
CA TRP A 11 56.61 40.26 -23.45
C TRP A 11 57.10 38.92 -22.90
N ALA A 12 57.12 38.73 -21.58
CA ALA A 12 57.30 37.45 -20.92
C ALA A 12 55.97 36.65 -20.87
N PRO A 13 56.00 35.34 -20.94
CA PRO A 13 54.81 34.54 -21.14
C PRO A 13 54.02 34.38 -19.84
N VAL A 14 52.86 35.00 -19.74
CA VAL A 14 51.88 34.83 -18.63
C VAL A 14 51.07 33.52 -18.81
N GLY A 15 51.30 32.77 -19.90
CA GLY A 15 50.48 31.59 -20.24
C GLY A 15 50.78 30.29 -19.48
N ALA A 16 51.95 30.17 -18.84
CA ALA A 16 52.35 28.88 -18.21
C ALA A 16 51.75 28.65 -16.80
N ALA A 17 51.43 29.73 -16.06
CA ALA A 17 50.90 29.61 -14.71
C ALA A 17 49.39 29.28 -14.65
N LEU A 18 48.64 29.67 -15.69
CA LEU A 18 47.18 29.41 -15.73
C LEU A 18 46.83 27.94 -16.06
N LEU A 19 47.67 27.27 -16.87
CA LEU A 19 47.46 25.86 -17.25
C LEU A 19 47.77 24.88 -16.10
N LEU A 20 48.68 25.22 -15.20
CA LEU A 20 48.99 24.40 -14.02
C LEU A 20 47.90 24.49 -12.94
N LEU A 21 47.26 25.66 -12.75
CA LEU A 21 46.18 25.83 -11.78
C LEU A 21 44.89 25.11 -12.24
N VAL A 22 44.57 25.10 -13.53
CA VAL A 22 43.40 24.38 -14.06
C VAL A 22 43.62 22.87 -14.03
N GLY A 23 44.84 22.39 -14.30
CA GLY A 23 45.18 20.98 -14.25
C GLY A 23 45.13 20.40 -12.84
N THR A 24 45.58 21.13 -11.82
CA THR A 24 45.55 20.69 -10.42
C THR A 24 44.11 20.72 -9.85
N THR A 25 43.30 21.71 -10.20
CA THR A 25 41.88 21.75 -9.79
C THR A 25 41.08 20.62 -10.41
N TRP A 26 41.34 20.24 -11.66
CA TRP A 26 40.69 19.11 -12.34
C TRP A 26 41.12 17.77 -11.75
N LEU A 27 42.39 17.63 -11.35
CA LEU A 27 42.90 16.43 -10.69
C LEU A 27 42.35 16.31 -9.26
N PHE A 28 42.19 17.42 -8.51
CA PHE A 28 41.55 17.42 -7.19
C PHE A 28 40.04 17.13 -7.25
N LEU A 29 39.36 17.60 -8.29
CA LEU A 29 37.92 17.24 -8.51
C LEU A 29 37.76 15.78 -8.90
N LYS A 30 38.68 15.19 -9.68
CA LYS A 30 38.67 13.76 -10.00
C LYS A 30 38.99 12.85 -8.82
N LEU A 31 39.85 13.29 -7.89
CA LEU A 31 40.23 12.54 -6.69
C LEU A 31 39.17 12.62 -5.58
N ARG A 32 38.16 13.50 -5.70
CA ARG A 32 37.01 13.56 -4.79
C ARG A 32 35.78 12.81 -5.28
N GLN A 33 35.79 12.28 -6.49
CA GLN A 33 34.85 11.27 -6.91
C GLN A 33 35.42 9.92 -6.44
N GLU A 34 35.26 9.61 -5.16
CA GLU A 34 35.26 8.23 -4.73
C GLU A 34 34.23 7.51 -5.60
N PRO A 35 34.54 6.34 -6.19
CA PRO A 35 33.52 5.55 -6.85
C PRO A 35 32.44 5.37 -5.80
N GLU A 36 31.22 5.77 -6.13
CA GLU A 36 30.05 5.40 -5.38
C GLU A 36 30.12 3.87 -5.26
N GLU A 37 30.67 3.41 -4.12
CA GLU A 37 30.68 2.00 -3.79
C GLU A 37 29.27 1.55 -4.05
N SER A 38 29.07 0.72 -5.05
CA SER A 38 27.79 0.13 -5.38
C SER A 38 27.33 -0.55 -4.10
N ARG A 39 26.50 0.18 -3.32
CA ARG A 39 25.86 -0.36 -2.14
C ARG A 39 25.24 -1.65 -2.62
N PRO A 40 25.62 -2.80 -2.07
CA PRO A 40 25.00 -4.06 -2.48
C PRO A 40 23.48 -3.84 -2.42
N PRO A 41 22.70 -4.29 -3.41
CA PRO A 41 21.27 -4.09 -3.39
C PRO A 41 20.79 -4.53 -2.01
N ALA A 42 20.12 -3.61 -1.29
CA ALA A 42 19.63 -3.88 0.05
C ALA A 42 18.89 -5.23 -0.05
N SER A 43 19.32 -6.21 0.74
CA SER A 43 18.69 -7.53 0.75
C SER A 43 17.20 -7.29 0.90
N ARG A 44 16.39 -7.64 -0.11
CA ARG A 44 14.94 -7.54 -0.02
C ARG A 44 14.51 -8.30 1.23
N ALA A 45 13.93 -7.58 2.17
CA ALA A 45 13.41 -8.20 3.38
C ALA A 45 12.14 -8.95 2.98
N ALA A 46 12.24 -10.25 2.82
CA ALA A 46 11.14 -11.10 2.40
C ALA A 46 9.98 -11.03 3.40
N ALA A 47 8.77 -10.85 2.89
CA ALA A 47 7.56 -10.98 3.68
C ALA A 47 7.44 -12.39 4.29
N ARG A 48 6.96 -12.49 5.53
CA ARG A 48 6.59 -13.78 6.13
C ARG A 48 5.17 -14.13 5.69
N GLU A 49 5.01 -15.18 4.91
CA GLU A 49 3.68 -15.69 4.55
C GLU A 49 3.07 -16.48 5.73
N GLU A 50 1.76 -16.29 5.92
CA GLU A 50 0.92 -17.07 6.83
C GLU A 50 -0.37 -17.45 6.11
N VAL A 51 -0.65 -18.75 6.00
CA VAL A 51 -1.95 -19.26 5.55
C VAL A 51 -2.90 -19.28 6.73
N ILE A 52 -3.89 -18.39 6.74
CA ILE A 52 -4.85 -18.23 7.84
C ILE A 52 -6.06 -19.18 7.75
N GLY A 53 -6.23 -19.85 6.63
CA GLY A 53 -7.32 -20.78 6.36
C GLY A 53 -7.38 -21.22 4.91
N MET A 54 -8.43 -21.95 4.58
CA MET A 54 -8.72 -22.42 3.22
C MET A 54 -10.12 -21.97 2.79
N SER A 55 -10.27 -21.68 1.50
CA SER A 55 -11.60 -21.45 0.90
C SER A 55 -12.42 -22.73 0.82
N VAL A 56 -13.68 -22.62 0.41
CA VAL A 56 -14.56 -23.79 0.19
C VAL A 56 -13.95 -24.79 -0.78
N GLU A 57 -13.26 -24.33 -1.84
CA GLU A 57 -12.61 -25.19 -2.82
C GLU A 57 -11.15 -25.55 -2.45
N GLY A 58 -10.73 -25.27 -1.22
CA GLY A 58 -9.39 -25.63 -0.72
C GLY A 58 -8.24 -24.75 -1.22
N ARG A 59 -8.53 -23.52 -1.65
CA ARG A 59 -7.47 -22.55 -1.98
C ARG A 59 -7.00 -21.85 -0.71
N PRO A 60 -5.68 -21.61 -0.53
CA PRO A 60 -5.15 -20.94 0.66
C PRO A 60 -5.61 -19.48 0.74
N LEU A 61 -5.86 -19.05 1.97
CA LEU A 61 -6.10 -17.66 2.35
C LEU A 61 -4.81 -17.13 2.96
N SER A 62 -3.98 -16.48 2.15
CA SER A 62 -2.62 -16.06 2.52
C SER A 62 -2.56 -14.60 2.96
N CYS A 63 -1.89 -14.36 4.09
CA CYS A 63 -1.49 -13.06 4.60
C CYS A 63 0.04 -12.92 4.57
N TYR A 64 0.54 -11.75 4.20
CA TYR A 64 1.96 -11.44 4.08
C TYR A 64 2.33 -10.36 5.09
N TRP A 65 3.27 -10.67 5.98
CA TRP A 65 3.66 -9.83 7.11
C TRP A 65 4.94 -9.07 6.85
N PHE A 66 4.92 -7.78 7.12
CA PHE A 66 6.07 -6.88 7.16
C PHE A 66 6.17 -6.28 8.56
N GLY A 67 7.36 -6.32 9.15
CA GLY A 67 7.58 -5.88 10.53
C GLY A 67 7.15 -6.88 11.60
N THR A 68 7.62 -6.64 12.83
CA THR A 68 7.40 -7.55 13.98
C THR A 68 6.93 -6.84 15.23
N GLN A 69 6.86 -5.51 15.21
CA GLN A 69 6.53 -4.68 16.38
C GLN A 69 5.78 -3.41 15.99
N GLY A 70 5.16 -2.77 16.95
CA GLY A 70 4.41 -1.52 16.74
C GLY A 70 2.99 -1.72 16.22
N PRO A 71 2.30 -0.62 15.84
CA PRO A 71 0.92 -0.64 15.36
C PRO A 71 0.77 -1.51 14.11
N LEU A 72 -0.32 -2.28 14.05
CA LEU A 72 -0.61 -3.17 12.93
C LEU A 72 -1.63 -2.56 11.97
N TRP A 73 -1.24 -2.43 10.71
CA TRP A 73 -2.09 -2.12 9.57
C TRP A 73 -2.44 -3.39 8.83
N PHE A 74 -3.72 -3.59 8.53
CA PHE A 74 -4.17 -4.73 7.74
C PHE A 74 -4.82 -4.26 6.44
N ILE A 75 -4.18 -4.55 5.31
CA ILE A 75 -4.66 -4.23 3.97
C ILE A 75 -5.19 -5.51 3.34
N LYS A 76 -6.47 -5.53 2.95
CA LYS A 76 -7.05 -6.69 2.29
C LYS A 76 -7.78 -6.30 1.02
N ALA A 77 -7.78 -7.20 0.01
CA ALA A 77 -8.47 -7.00 -1.25
C ALA A 77 -9.31 -8.22 -1.66
N SER A 78 -10.08 -8.06 -2.71
CA SER A 78 -10.80 -9.12 -3.44
C SER A 78 -11.64 -10.04 -2.56
N ILE A 79 -12.42 -9.47 -1.63
CA ILE A 79 -13.48 -10.21 -0.92
C ILE A 79 -14.66 -10.50 -1.85
N HIS A 80 -14.84 -9.68 -2.87
CA HIS A 80 -15.72 -9.95 -3.99
C HIS A 80 -14.88 -10.33 -5.21
N GLY A 81 -15.10 -11.51 -5.78
CA GLY A 81 -14.24 -11.99 -6.86
C GLY A 81 -14.39 -11.23 -8.19
N THR A 82 -15.41 -10.39 -8.34
CA THR A 82 -15.58 -9.46 -9.48
C THR A 82 -14.83 -8.14 -9.31
N GLU A 83 -14.16 -7.92 -8.18
CA GLU A 83 -13.47 -6.69 -7.82
C GLU A 83 -11.94 -6.95 -7.81
N GLY A 84 -11.43 -7.38 -8.97
CA GLY A 84 -10.09 -7.94 -9.09
C GLY A 84 -8.92 -6.94 -9.12
N GLU A 85 -9.17 -5.62 -9.30
CA GLU A 85 -8.10 -4.61 -9.39
C GLU A 85 -7.32 -4.41 -8.08
N GLY A 86 -7.95 -4.74 -6.95
CA GLY A 86 -7.29 -4.69 -5.65
C GLY A 86 -6.17 -5.71 -5.49
N THR A 87 -6.23 -6.85 -6.19
CA THR A 87 -5.19 -7.90 -6.13
C THR A 87 -3.84 -7.39 -6.66
N PRO A 88 -3.70 -6.91 -7.91
CA PRO A 88 -2.43 -6.37 -8.39
C PRO A 88 -1.97 -5.13 -7.62
N LEU A 89 -2.88 -4.28 -7.15
CA LEU A 89 -2.52 -3.15 -6.29
C LEU A 89 -1.86 -3.62 -4.99
N SER A 90 -2.42 -4.66 -4.35
CA SER A 90 -1.85 -5.27 -3.15
C SER A 90 -0.48 -5.90 -3.39
N HIS A 91 -0.28 -6.60 -4.52
CA HIS A 91 1.03 -7.17 -4.88
C HIS A 91 2.08 -6.07 -5.09
N ARG A 92 1.72 -4.97 -5.76
CA ARG A 92 2.65 -3.83 -5.95
C ARG A 92 2.98 -3.15 -4.61
N LEU A 93 2.03 -3.09 -3.68
CA LEU A 93 2.31 -2.60 -2.32
C LEU A 93 3.31 -3.54 -1.60
N MET A 94 3.17 -4.85 -1.74
CA MET A 94 4.12 -5.83 -1.18
C MET A 94 5.51 -5.67 -1.79
N ASP A 95 5.61 -5.56 -3.12
CA ASP A 95 6.89 -5.30 -3.82
C ASP A 95 7.56 -4.03 -3.31
N TRP A 96 6.75 -2.98 -3.08
CA TRP A 96 7.26 -1.72 -2.53
C TRP A 96 7.75 -1.88 -1.09
N LEU A 97 6.99 -2.54 -0.22
CA LEU A 97 7.38 -2.80 1.17
C LEU A 97 8.65 -3.65 1.27
N GLU A 98 8.80 -4.67 0.42
CA GLU A 98 10.04 -5.47 0.35
C GLU A 98 11.26 -4.65 -0.06
N ALA A 99 11.07 -3.65 -0.93
CA ALA A 99 12.13 -2.77 -1.37
C ALA A 99 12.47 -1.65 -0.35
N HIS A 100 11.57 -1.39 0.64
CA HIS A 100 11.69 -0.29 1.60
C HIS A 100 11.54 -0.80 3.05
N PRO A 101 12.47 -1.61 3.57
CA PRO A 101 12.37 -2.17 4.92
C PRO A 101 12.37 -1.11 6.02
N GLU A 102 12.90 0.08 5.76
CA GLU A 102 12.84 1.22 6.68
C GLU A 102 11.41 1.71 6.95
N ALA A 103 10.48 1.47 6.03
CA ALA A 103 9.09 1.93 6.12
C ALA A 103 8.27 1.20 7.21
N TRP A 104 8.73 0.05 7.69
CA TRP A 104 8.00 -0.78 8.65
C TRP A 104 8.84 -1.23 9.85
N GLN A 105 9.94 -0.51 10.19
CA GLN A 105 10.79 -0.84 11.35
C GLN A 105 10.08 -0.67 12.70
N ASP A 106 9.16 0.29 12.79
CA ASP A 106 8.40 0.66 14.01
C ASP A 106 6.92 0.28 13.96
N ARG A 107 6.52 -0.50 12.96
CA ARG A 107 5.11 -0.90 12.72
C ARG A 107 5.02 -2.25 12.03
N GLN A 108 3.82 -2.77 11.98
CA GLN A 108 3.52 -3.98 11.25
C GLN A 108 2.54 -3.68 10.13
N VAL A 109 2.78 -4.24 8.95
CA VAL A 109 1.85 -4.19 7.82
C VAL A 109 1.56 -5.62 7.40
N VAL A 110 0.28 -5.98 7.37
CA VAL A 110 -0.17 -7.25 6.81
C VAL A 110 -0.96 -6.99 5.55
N VAL A 111 -0.63 -7.69 4.50
CA VAL A 111 -1.32 -7.60 3.21
C VAL A 111 -1.96 -8.94 2.89
N MET A 112 -3.26 -8.94 2.59
CA MET A 112 -4.04 -10.08 2.08
C MET A 112 -4.57 -9.75 0.69
N PRO A 113 -3.88 -10.14 -0.39
CA PRO A 113 -4.26 -9.76 -1.76
C PRO A 113 -5.61 -10.33 -2.20
N VAL A 114 -5.98 -11.50 -1.69
CA VAL A 114 -7.20 -12.20 -2.10
C VAL A 114 -7.92 -12.82 -0.91
N ALA A 115 -9.07 -12.24 -0.53
CA ALA A 115 -9.90 -12.77 0.55
C ALA A 115 -10.96 -13.76 0.06
N ASN A 116 -11.24 -13.81 -1.26
CA ASN A 116 -12.17 -14.74 -1.90
C ASN A 116 -11.53 -15.39 -3.14
N PRO A 117 -10.63 -16.35 -2.97
CA PRO A 117 -9.91 -16.94 -4.10
C PRO A 117 -10.81 -17.74 -5.03
N ASP A 118 -11.90 -18.36 -4.52
CA ASP A 118 -12.85 -19.11 -5.35
C ASP A 118 -13.67 -18.17 -6.24
N GLY A 119 -14.19 -17.09 -5.65
CA GLY A 119 -14.91 -16.07 -6.40
C GLY A 119 -14.05 -15.39 -7.45
N LEU A 120 -12.80 -15.07 -7.10
CA LEU A 120 -11.85 -14.45 -8.03
C LEU A 120 -11.53 -15.38 -9.20
N ALA A 121 -11.22 -16.65 -8.93
CA ALA A 121 -10.93 -17.65 -9.97
C ALA A 121 -12.13 -17.88 -10.90
N ALA A 122 -13.35 -17.80 -10.36
CA ALA A 122 -14.59 -17.97 -11.13
C ALA A 122 -15.10 -16.68 -11.78
N GLY A 123 -14.49 -15.51 -11.50
CA GLY A 123 -15.01 -14.20 -11.93
C GLY A 123 -16.38 -13.87 -11.35
N LYS A 124 -16.70 -14.38 -10.16
CA LYS A 124 -18.00 -14.21 -9.49
C LYS A 124 -17.84 -13.39 -8.21
N ARG A 125 -18.85 -12.57 -7.93
CA ARG A 125 -18.86 -11.73 -6.71
C ARG A 125 -18.77 -12.57 -5.44
N PHE A 126 -19.56 -13.61 -5.35
CA PHE A 126 -19.75 -14.46 -4.18
C PHE A 126 -18.70 -15.58 -4.11
N ASN A 127 -18.59 -16.27 -2.97
CA ASN A 127 -17.77 -17.47 -2.88
C ASN A 127 -18.41 -18.65 -3.68
N SER A 128 -17.80 -19.81 -3.68
CA SER A 128 -18.29 -20.96 -4.46
C SER A 128 -19.64 -21.51 -3.98
N ARG A 129 -20.08 -21.17 -2.75
CA ARG A 129 -21.41 -21.50 -2.23
C ARG A 129 -22.47 -20.44 -2.56
N GLY A 130 -22.11 -19.36 -3.26
CA GLY A 130 -23.02 -18.26 -3.60
C GLY A 130 -23.27 -17.29 -2.45
N VAL A 131 -22.40 -17.25 -1.45
CA VAL A 131 -22.52 -16.35 -0.29
C VAL A 131 -21.68 -15.10 -0.53
N ASP A 132 -22.26 -13.93 -0.22
CA ASP A 132 -21.54 -12.65 -0.13
C ASP A 132 -20.73 -12.63 1.17
N LEU A 133 -19.43 -12.87 1.08
CA LEU A 133 -18.54 -12.90 2.23
C LEU A 133 -18.52 -11.58 3.02
N ASN A 134 -18.74 -10.44 2.33
CA ASN A 134 -18.86 -9.14 2.97
C ASN A 134 -20.27 -8.85 3.49
N ARG A 135 -21.03 -9.89 3.81
CA ARG A 135 -22.32 -9.90 4.53
C ARG A 135 -22.37 -11.02 5.57
N ASN A 136 -21.25 -11.75 5.75
CA ASN A 136 -21.21 -12.94 6.58
C ASN A 136 -20.50 -12.73 7.94
N PHE A 137 -20.17 -11.47 8.31
CA PHE A 137 -19.57 -11.12 9.61
C PHE A 137 -20.63 -10.96 10.72
N PRO A 138 -20.27 -11.18 12.01
CA PRO A 138 -21.17 -11.11 13.15
C PRO A 138 -21.43 -9.65 13.59
N ALA A 139 -21.85 -8.81 12.67
CA ALA A 139 -22.18 -7.41 12.93
C ALA A 139 -23.59 -7.31 13.58
N GLY A 140 -23.78 -6.32 14.45
CA GLY A 140 -25.05 -6.08 15.13
C GLY A 140 -26.22 -5.74 14.20
N ASN A 141 -25.92 -5.29 12.97
CA ASN A 141 -26.91 -4.99 11.94
C ASN A 141 -27.09 -6.11 10.90
N ARG A 142 -26.58 -7.33 11.16
CA ARG A 142 -26.69 -8.45 10.22
C ARG A 142 -28.16 -8.80 9.93
N GLU A 143 -28.44 -9.12 8.69
CA GLU A 143 -29.76 -9.57 8.23
C GLU A 143 -29.71 -11.03 7.79
N ASP A 144 -30.83 -11.75 7.97
CA ASP A 144 -30.98 -13.12 7.48
C ASP A 144 -31.47 -13.15 6.04
N LYS A 145 -30.54 -13.34 5.11
CA LYS A 145 -30.77 -13.50 3.68
C LYS A 145 -29.96 -14.67 3.16
N ALA A 146 -30.53 -15.49 2.29
CA ALA A 146 -29.85 -16.67 1.77
C ALA A 146 -28.44 -16.41 1.23
N ARG A 147 -28.25 -15.29 0.52
CA ARG A 147 -26.93 -14.87 0.00
C ARG A 147 -25.97 -14.29 1.05
N PHE A 148 -26.38 -14.17 2.31
CA PHE A 148 -25.55 -13.70 3.42
C PHE A 148 -25.03 -14.86 4.29
N GLY A 149 -25.35 -16.10 3.88
CA GLY A 149 -25.12 -17.31 4.65
C GLY A 149 -26.23 -17.55 5.68
N HIS A 150 -26.40 -18.81 6.08
CA HIS A 150 -27.45 -19.21 7.01
C HIS A 150 -27.24 -18.67 8.43
N GLU A 151 -25.99 -18.34 8.77
CA GLU A 151 -25.60 -17.68 10.02
C GLU A 151 -24.34 -16.83 9.80
N ALA A 152 -23.99 -16.03 10.78
CA ALA A 152 -22.71 -15.32 10.77
C ALA A 152 -21.56 -16.32 10.77
N LEU A 153 -20.53 -16.01 9.97
CA LEU A 153 -19.34 -16.87 9.83
C LEU A 153 -19.63 -18.29 9.35
N SER A 154 -20.74 -18.50 8.61
CA SER A 154 -21.04 -19.80 7.98
C SER A 154 -19.97 -20.20 6.97
N GLU A 155 -19.28 -19.24 6.35
CA GLU A 155 -18.30 -19.49 5.31
C GLU A 155 -16.89 -19.61 5.87
N PRO A 156 -16.07 -20.56 5.39
CA PRO A 156 -14.71 -20.75 5.90
C PRO A 156 -13.81 -19.52 5.68
N GLU A 157 -14.01 -18.79 4.58
CA GLU A 157 -13.24 -17.58 4.26
C GLU A 157 -13.53 -16.46 5.28
N SER A 158 -14.78 -16.17 5.56
CA SER A 158 -15.15 -15.14 6.54
C SER A 158 -14.77 -15.55 7.97
N ARG A 159 -14.84 -16.85 8.33
CA ARG A 159 -14.34 -17.38 9.61
C ARG A 159 -12.85 -17.17 9.76
N ALA A 160 -12.07 -17.59 8.76
CA ALA A 160 -10.62 -17.45 8.78
C ALA A 160 -10.20 -15.98 8.93
N LEU A 161 -10.85 -15.09 8.18
CA LEU A 161 -10.58 -13.65 8.26
C LEU A 161 -10.98 -13.05 9.61
N HIS A 162 -12.13 -13.42 10.15
CA HIS A 162 -12.59 -13.03 11.48
C HIS A 162 -11.60 -13.45 12.56
N ASP A 163 -11.23 -14.73 12.59
CA ASP A 163 -10.34 -15.31 13.62
C ASP A 163 -8.92 -14.72 13.52
N PHE A 164 -8.45 -14.48 12.29
CA PHE A 164 -7.21 -13.76 12.06
C PHE A 164 -7.25 -12.34 12.64
N ILE A 165 -8.29 -11.56 12.37
CA ILE A 165 -8.44 -10.18 12.87
C ILE A 165 -8.49 -10.16 14.40
N LEU A 166 -9.23 -11.09 15.03
CA LEU A 166 -9.30 -11.17 16.49
C LEU A 166 -7.96 -11.55 17.13
N ARG A 167 -7.16 -12.41 16.48
CA ARG A 167 -5.83 -12.79 16.95
C ARG A 167 -4.78 -11.71 16.71
N ALA A 168 -4.75 -11.15 15.51
CA ALA A 168 -3.73 -10.17 15.11
C ALA A 168 -3.98 -8.77 15.65
N GLN A 169 -5.22 -8.43 15.99
CA GLN A 169 -5.62 -7.16 16.58
C GLN A 169 -5.17 -5.92 15.79
N PRO A 170 -5.43 -5.82 14.46
CA PRO A 170 -5.02 -4.64 13.69
C PRO A 170 -5.62 -3.36 14.28
N GLY A 171 -4.82 -2.28 14.34
CA GLY A 171 -5.29 -0.95 14.74
C GLY A 171 -6.19 -0.34 13.68
N VAL A 172 -5.89 -0.61 12.40
CA VAL A 172 -6.66 -0.13 11.23
C VAL A 172 -6.76 -1.22 10.19
N ILE A 173 -7.91 -1.29 9.51
CA ILE A 173 -8.08 -2.09 8.29
C ILE A 173 -8.26 -1.16 7.10
N VAL A 174 -7.60 -1.46 5.97
CA VAL A 174 -7.89 -0.90 4.66
C VAL A 174 -8.44 -1.99 3.76
N ALA A 175 -9.71 -1.90 3.42
CA ALA A 175 -10.39 -2.83 2.53
C ALA A 175 -10.46 -2.25 1.12
N ILE A 176 -9.88 -2.95 0.13
CA ILE A 176 -9.90 -2.51 -1.26
C ILE A 176 -11.06 -3.17 -1.98
N HIS A 177 -11.92 -2.36 -2.58
CA HIS A 177 -13.14 -2.70 -3.27
C HIS A 177 -13.26 -1.99 -4.63
N GLN A 178 -14.34 -2.25 -5.35
CA GLN A 178 -14.81 -1.60 -6.57
C GLN A 178 -16.35 -1.63 -6.60
N PRO A 179 -17.06 -0.73 -7.28
CA PRO A 179 -16.58 0.28 -8.26
C PRO A 179 -17.02 1.72 -7.92
N LEU A 180 -17.06 2.16 -6.67
CA LEU A 180 -17.77 3.38 -6.25
C LEU A 180 -16.97 4.68 -6.36
N ASP A 181 -15.67 4.61 -6.69
CA ASP A 181 -14.81 5.76 -6.94
C ASP A 181 -14.78 6.76 -5.76
N CYS A 182 -14.54 6.21 -4.56
CA CYS A 182 -14.48 7.00 -3.32
C CYS A 182 -13.63 6.32 -2.25
N VAL A 183 -13.38 7.06 -1.16
CA VAL A 183 -12.87 6.52 0.10
C VAL A 183 -14.01 6.58 1.11
N ASP A 184 -14.53 5.40 1.47
CA ASP A 184 -15.50 5.23 2.54
C ASP A 184 -14.80 4.90 3.85
N TYR A 185 -15.46 5.12 4.98
CA TYR A 185 -14.92 4.79 6.29
C TYR A 185 -16.03 4.40 7.27
N ASP A 186 -15.71 3.46 8.17
CA ASP A 186 -16.58 3.09 9.29
C ASP A 186 -15.77 3.11 10.61
N GLY A 187 -16.50 3.22 11.73
CA GLY A 187 -15.91 3.28 13.06
C GLY A 187 -15.68 4.71 13.56
N PRO A 188 -14.97 4.84 14.70
CA PRO A 188 -14.70 6.12 15.35
C PRO A 188 -13.63 6.93 14.62
N GLU A 189 -13.43 8.18 15.02
CA GLU A 189 -12.17 8.85 14.71
C GLU A 189 -11.01 8.00 15.29
N PRO A 190 -9.94 7.74 14.56
CA PRO A 190 -9.41 8.50 13.41
C PRO A 190 -9.84 8.00 12.01
N ALA A 191 -10.84 7.14 11.85
CA ALA A 191 -11.21 6.60 10.53
C ALA A 191 -11.44 7.70 9.48
N ARG A 192 -12.17 8.76 9.85
CA ARG A 192 -12.44 9.89 8.95
C ARG A 192 -11.14 10.63 8.57
N ALA A 193 -10.28 10.92 9.54
CA ALA A 193 -9.03 11.64 9.28
C ALA A 193 -8.11 10.84 8.34
N LEU A 194 -8.07 9.51 8.50
CA LEU A 194 -7.32 8.62 7.61
C LEU A 194 -7.93 8.56 6.20
N ALA A 195 -9.28 8.54 6.09
CA ALA A 195 -9.96 8.60 4.80
C ALA A 195 -9.67 9.92 4.06
N GLU A 196 -9.68 11.05 4.77
CA GLU A 196 -9.31 12.36 4.21
C GLU A 196 -7.83 12.40 3.79
N ARG A 197 -6.95 11.72 4.53
CA ARG A 197 -5.55 11.58 4.17
C ARG A 197 -5.39 10.78 2.87
N LEU A 198 -6.02 9.62 2.76
CA LEU A 198 -6.01 8.80 1.55
C LEU A 198 -6.59 9.54 0.35
N SER A 199 -7.68 10.29 0.56
CA SER A 199 -8.32 11.14 -0.45
C SER A 199 -7.36 12.19 -1.02
N ARG A 200 -6.58 12.87 -0.18
CA ARG A 200 -5.61 13.89 -0.65
C ARG A 200 -4.58 13.34 -1.62
N THR A 201 -4.16 12.10 -1.43
CA THR A 201 -3.12 11.47 -2.26
C THR A 201 -3.71 10.81 -3.50
N THR A 202 -4.91 10.21 -3.39
CA THR A 202 -5.54 9.48 -4.49
C THR A 202 -6.44 10.33 -5.38
N GLY A 203 -6.87 11.50 -4.89
CA GLY A 203 -7.85 12.36 -5.56
C GLY A 203 -9.29 11.85 -5.48
N LEU A 204 -9.53 10.71 -4.81
CA LEU A 204 -10.88 10.17 -4.60
C LEU A 204 -11.64 11.00 -3.57
N ARG A 205 -12.94 11.20 -3.78
CA ARG A 205 -13.79 11.87 -2.77
C ARG A 205 -13.95 11.01 -1.53
N VAL A 206 -14.03 11.64 -0.37
CA VAL A 206 -14.45 10.97 0.87
C VAL A 206 -15.96 10.91 0.89
N GLU A 207 -16.54 9.71 1.11
CA GLU A 207 -17.98 9.52 1.16
C GLU A 207 -18.33 8.47 2.21
N LYS A 208 -19.11 8.84 3.25
CA LYS A 208 -19.59 7.87 4.22
C LYS A 208 -20.81 7.14 3.67
N LEU A 209 -20.57 5.95 3.09
CA LEU A 209 -21.63 5.12 2.50
C LEU A 209 -22.48 4.40 3.55
N GLY A 210 -21.93 4.28 4.77
CA GLY A 210 -22.53 3.59 5.90
C GLY A 210 -22.33 2.07 5.85
N ALA A 211 -22.16 1.53 7.04
CA ALA A 211 -21.85 0.12 7.26
C ALA A 211 -22.98 -0.80 6.79
N ARG A 212 -22.74 -1.58 5.75
CA ARG A 212 -23.72 -2.51 5.18
C ARG A 212 -23.99 -3.68 6.14
N PRO A 213 -25.24 -4.18 6.23
CA PRO A 213 -25.58 -5.30 7.11
C PRO A 213 -24.61 -6.49 6.98
N GLY A 214 -24.02 -6.92 8.09
CA GLY A 214 -23.12 -8.07 8.14
C GLY A 214 -21.78 -7.88 7.40
N SER A 215 -21.41 -6.65 7.01
CA SER A 215 -20.13 -6.37 6.36
C SER A 215 -18.97 -6.34 7.35
N LEU A 216 -17.74 -6.42 6.83
CA LEU A 216 -16.53 -6.19 7.62
C LEU A 216 -16.53 -4.77 8.24
N GLY A 217 -16.98 -3.75 7.49
CA GLY A 217 -17.13 -2.38 8.00
C GLY A 217 -18.10 -2.30 9.18
N ALA A 218 -19.26 -2.95 9.07
CA ALA A 218 -20.23 -3.03 10.17
C ALA A 218 -19.70 -3.77 11.40
N TRP A 219 -18.97 -4.87 11.20
CA TRP A 219 -18.43 -5.63 12.31
C TRP A 219 -17.21 -4.96 12.94
N PHE A 220 -16.18 -4.66 12.14
CA PHE A 220 -14.93 -4.08 12.66
C PHE A 220 -15.10 -2.61 13.05
N GLY A 221 -15.78 -1.83 12.19
CA GLY A 221 -16.02 -0.41 12.40
C GLY A 221 -17.03 -0.13 13.51
N GLU A 222 -18.25 -0.63 13.35
CA GLU A 222 -19.35 -0.24 14.24
C GLU A 222 -19.49 -1.16 15.46
N THR A 223 -19.27 -2.49 15.32
CA THR A 223 -19.42 -3.41 16.45
C THR A 223 -18.18 -3.44 17.33
N LEU A 224 -16.96 -3.48 16.76
CA LEU A 224 -15.71 -3.47 17.53
C LEU A 224 -15.20 -2.06 17.83
N GLY A 225 -15.76 -1.03 17.21
CA GLY A 225 -15.37 0.37 17.41
C GLY A 225 -13.92 0.65 16.99
N ARG A 226 -13.47 0.07 15.86
CA ARG A 226 -12.12 0.24 15.32
C ARG A 226 -12.15 0.87 13.93
N PRO A 227 -11.16 1.70 13.56
CA PRO A 227 -11.15 2.39 12.27
C PRO A 227 -10.95 1.42 11.10
N ILE A 228 -11.84 1.51 10.11
CA ILE A 228 -11.71 0.82 8.84
C ILE A 228 -11.98 1.79 7.69
N LEU A 229 -11.13 1.73 6.68
CA LEU A 229 -11.27 2.43 5.42
C LEU A 229 -11.70 1.45 4.33
N THR A 230 -12.57 1.90 3.45
CA THR A 230 -12.88 1.19 2.20
C THR A 230 -12.41 2.03 1.03
N LEU A 231 -11.32 1.60 0.39
CA LEU A 231 -10.84 2.19 -0.86
C LEU A 231 -11.63 1.59 -2.01
N GLU A 232 -12.61 2.33 -2.49
CA GLU A 232 -13.46 1.98 -3.63
C GLU A 232 -12.82 2.46 -4.93
N LEU A 233 -12.08 1.58 -5.59
CA LEU A 233 -11.48 1.88 -6.88
C LEU A 233 -12.55 2.09 -7.95
N PRO A 234 -12.32 2.94 -8.97
CA PRO A 234 -13.23 3.07 -10.10
C PRO A 234 -13.29 1.79 -10.92
N ARG A 235 -14.38 1.61 -11.66
CA ARG A 235 -14.48 0.51 -12.63
C ARG A 235 -13.62 0.83 -13.85
N ALA A 236 -12.60 0.04 -14.08
CA ALA A 236 -11.82 0.11 -15.31
C ALA A 236 -12.52 -0.64 -16.44
N ALA A 237 -12.58 -0.06 -17.64
CA ALA A 237 -13.06 -0.74 -18.85
C ALA A 237 -12.10 -1.85 -19.29
N VAL A 238 -10.80 -1.64 -19.05
CA VAL A 238 -9.71 -2.60 -19.27
C VAL A 238 -8.81 -2.56 -18.05
N PRO A 239 -8.48 -3.70 -17.44
CA PRO A 239 -7.54 -3.77 -16.32
C PRO A 239 -6.19 -3.16 -16.70
N ASN A 240 -5.68 -2.27 -15.85
CA ASN A 240 -4.36 -1.65 -16.01
C ASN A 240 -3.66 -1.53 -14.64
N PRO A 241 -2.95 -2.58 -14.20
CA PRO A 241 -2.30 -2.62 -12.90
C PRO A 241 -1.28 -1.49 -12.68
N ASP A 242 -0.56 -1.07 -13.73
CA ASP A 242 0.42 0.02 -13.62
C ASP A 242 -0.26 1.37 -13.40
N LYS A 243 -1.41 1.60 -14.05
CA LYS A 243 -2.23 2.79 -13.81
C LYS A 243 -2.79 2.77 -12.39
N VAL A 244 -3.36 1.66 -11.96
CA VAL A 244 -3.93 1.49 -10.61
C VAL A 244 -2.86 1.74 -9.54
N TRP A 245 -1.65 1.19 -9.71
CA TRP A 245 -0.54 1.45 -8.79
C TRP A 245 -0.13 2.92 -8.78
N ARG A 246 0.05 3.53 -9.96
CA ARG A 246 0.45 4.94 -10.06
C ARG A 246 -0.55 5.89 -9.40
N ASP A 247 -1.84 5.61 -9.55
CA ASP A 247 -2.92 6.49 -9.09
C ASP A 247 -3.25 6.27 -7.60
N TYR A 248 -3.14 5.05 -7.08
CA TYR A 248 -3.60 4.69 -5.73
C TYR A 248 -2.52 4.14 -4.79
N GLY A 249 -1.44 3.57 -5.35
CA GLY A 249 -0.32 3.01 -4.56
C GLY A 249 0.33 4.02 -3.63
N PRO A 250 0.67 5.25 -4.08
CA PRO A 250 1.24 6.27 -3.20
C PRO A 250 0.36 6.61 -2.00
N GLY A 251 -0.96 6.54 -2.13
CA GLY A 251 -1.90 6.76 -1.03
C GLY A 251 -1.84 5.64 0.02
N LEU A 252 -1.74 4.39 -0.41
CA LEU A 252 -1.55 3.26 0.50
C LEU A 252 -0.21 3.33 1.21
N VAL A 253 0.86 3.67 0.48
CA VAL A 253 2.19 3.88 1.05
C VAL A 253 2.15 4.99 2.10
N ASP A 254 1.59 6.16 1.77
CA ASP A 254 1.46 7.28 2.70
C ASP A 254 0.69 6.89 3.97
N LEU A 255 -0.40 6.15 3.87
CA LEU A 255 -1.15 5.67 5.03
C LEU A 255 -0.29 4.83 5.98
N VAL A 256 0.45 3.85 5.43
CA VAL A 256 1.20 2.89 6.25
C VAL A 256 2.54 3.41 6.73
N THR A 257 3.09 4.47 6.12
CA THR A 257 4.43 5.01 6.47
C THR A 257 4.38 6.37 7.14
N GLY A 258 3.31 7.13 6.99
CA GLY A 258 3.25 8.52 7.37
C GLY A 258 3.33 8.78 8.87
N GLU A 259 3.85 9.94 9.25
CA GLU A 259 3.87 10.42 10.63
C GLU A 259 2.45 10.55 11.18
N GLY A 260 2.22 10.11 12.41
CA GLY A 260 0.88 10.10 13.03
C GLY A 260 0.04 8.85 12.72
N SER A 261 0.61 7.83 12.07
CA SER A 261 -0.04 6.52 11.87
C SER A 261 0.06 5.60 13.11
N GLY A 262 0.51 6.10 14.26
CA GLY A 262 0.41 5.44 15.56
C GLY A 262 -0.98 5.68 16.17
N PHE A 263 -1.66 4.60 16.55
CA PHE A 263 -2.98 4.59 17.24
C PHE A 263 -2.78 4.28 18.71
#